data_c22e089bf8330e899115ac50831e827a
#
_entry.id   c22e089bf8330e899115ac50831e827a
#
_cell.length_a   1.000
_cell.length_b   1.000
_cell.length_c   1.000
_cell.angle_alpha   90.00
_cell.angle_beta   90.00
_cell.angle_gamma   90.00
#
_symmetry.space_group_name_H-M   'P 1'
#
loop_
_entity.id
_entity.type
_entity.pdbx_description
1 polymer ?
#
loop_
_entity_poly.entity_id
_entity_poly.type
_entity_poly.pdbx_seq_one_letter_code
_entity_poly.pdbx_strand_id
1 'polypeptide(L)'
;MSERTVSILKEVGNPNKARIIAHLSKHRGENAEDLGKHLGYPLPTVYKYLRELEAARVVRSEVRDRIRLYYPSDFKFEVSPTSLMEAFEQRSFLNLYRTRFGDDGIKRMNKLTEKVRAGKMTYRQAASILGITYYEFVSLVDEIGAAQ
;
A
#
# COMPACT_ATOMS: atom_id res chain seq x y z
N MET A 1 2.52 -13.13 4.33
CA MET A 1 1.59 -12.65 3.28
C MET A 1 2.40 -12.17 2.09
N SER A 2 2.01 -12.54 0.87
CA SER A 2 2.73 -12.11 -0.33
C SER A 2 2.53 -10.60 -0.61
N GLU A 3 3.50 -9.97 -1.26
CA GLU A 3 3.38 -8.58 -1.73
C GLU A 3 2.13 -8.38 -2.60
N ARG A 4 1.77 -9.40 -3.37
CA ARG A 4 0.56 -9.41 -4.18
C ARG A 4 -0.71 -9.27 -3.33
N THR A 5 -0.81 -9.99 -2.23
CA THR A 5 -1.98 -9.92 -1.32
C THR A 5 -2.10 -8.53 -0.69
N VAL A 6 -0.98 -7.96 -0.27
CA VAL A 6 -0.97 -6.58 0.27
C VAL A 6 -1.41 -5.57 -0.78
N SER A 7 -0.94 -5.72 -2.02
CA SER A 7 -1.34 -4.85 -3.13
C SER A 7 -2.85 -4.95 -3.41
N ILE A 8 -3.38 -6.18 -3.46
CA ILE A 8 -4.82 -6.40 -3.66
C ILE A 8 -5.64 -5.77 -2.54
N LEU A 9 -5.25 -5.97 -1.28
CA LEU A 9 -5.96 -5.39 -0.13
C LEU A 9 -5.97 -3.86 -0.18
N LYS A 10 -4.88 -3.26 -0.61
CA LYS A 10 -4.79 -1.80 -0.81
C LYS A 10 -5.80 -1.30 -1.84
N GLU A 11 -5.91 -2.00 -2.96
CA GLU A 11 -6.83 -1.61 -4.03
C GLU A 11 -8.29 -1.82 -3.62
N VAL A 12 -8.61 -2.97 -3.05
CA VAL A 12 -9.96 -3.30 -2.56
C VAL A 12 -10.40 -2.39 -1.40
N GLY A 13 -9.45 -1.91 -0.61
CA GLY A 13 -9.72 -0.96 0.47
C GLY A 13 -10.11 0.44 0.01
N ASN A 14 -9.95 0.77 -1.27
CA ASN A 14 -10.46 2.01 -1.84
C ASN A 14 -11.94 1.83 -2.23
N PRO A 15 -12.90 2.61 -1.66
CA PRO A 15 -14.32 2.43 -1.91
C PRO A 15 -14.71 2.53 -3.40
N ASN A 16 -14.09 3.44 -4.14
CA ASN A 16 -14.39 3.63 -5.55
C ASN A 16 -13.90 2.45 -6.40
N LYS A 17 -12.70 1.96 -6.12
CA LYS A 17 -12.15 0.76 -6.78
C LYS A 17 -12.94 -0.50 -6.41
N ALA A 18 -13.36 -0.63 -5.17
CA ALA A 18 -14.22 -1.73 -4.73
C ALA A 18 -15.56 -1.75 -5.49
N ARG A 19 -16.16 -0.60 -5.75
CA ARG A 19 -17.38 -0.49 -6.58
C ARG A 19 -17.14 -0.94 -8.01
N ILE A 20 -16.00 -0.61 -8.60
CA ILE A 20 -15.62 -1.06 -9.95
C ILE A 20 -15.50 -2.59 -9.97
N ILE A 21 -14.79 -3.17 -9.03
CA ILE A 21 -14.62 -4.63 -8.92
C ILE A 21 -15.97 -5.32 -8.76
N ALA A 22 -16.82 -4.83 -7.86
CA ALA A 22 -18.16 -5.37 -7.64
C ALA A 22 -19.03 -5.29 -8.90
N HIS A 23 -18.97 -4.18 -9.63
CA HIS A 23 -19.71 -4.00 -10.87
C HIS A 23 -19.24 -4.97 -11.96
N LEU A 24 -17.92 -5.08 -12.17
CA LEU A 24 -17.33 -5.99 -13.14
C LEU A 24 -17.58 -7.47 -12.80
N SER A 25 -17.74 -7.80 -11.53
CA SER A 25 -18.11 -9.17 -11.10
C SER A 25 -19.52 -9.56 -11.55
N LYS A 26 -20.42 -8.58 -11.68
CA LYS A 26 -21.79 -8.77 -12.19
C LYS A 26 -21.90 -8.57 -13.70
N HIS A 27 -21.09 -7.71 -14.28
CA HIS A 27 -21.12 -7.30 -15.67
C HIS A 27 -19.74 -7.50 -16.29
N ARG A 28 -19.37 -8.77 -16.53
CA ARG A 28 -18.07 -9.14 -17.10
C ARG A 28 -17.96 -8.67 -18.54
N GLY A 29 -16.82 -8.12 -18.89
CA GLY A 29 -16.55 -7.69 -20.25
C GLY A 29 -17.14 -6.32 -20.61
N GLU A 30 -17.17 -5.41 -19.65
CA GLU A 30 -17.63 -4.05 -19.88
C GLU A 30 -16.48 -3.13 -20.30
N ASN A 31 -16.75 -2.16 -21.17
CA ASN A 31 -15.77 -1.15 -21.55
C ASN A 31 -15.73 0.01 -20.52
N ALA A 32 -14.68 0.84 -20.58
CA ALA A 32 -14.50 1.93 -19.63
C ALA A 32 -15.60 3.00 -19.69
N GLU A 33 -16.13 3.28 -20.87
CA GLU A 33 -17.18 4.30 -21.04
C GLU A 33 -18.48 3.88 -20.38
N ASP A 34 -18.92 2.64 -20.61
CA ASP A 34 -20.13 2.10 -19.99
C ASP A 34 -19.98 1.96 -18.48
N LEU A 35 -18.81 1.52 -18.04
CA LEU A 35 -18.48 1.46 -16.62
C LEU A 35 -18.59 2.85 -15.95
N GLY A 36 -18.05 3.88 -16.57
CA GLY A 36 -18.15 5.25 -16.09
C GLY A 36 -19.59 5.75 -16.01
N LYS A 37 -20.40 5.45 -17.03
CA LYS A 37 -21.82 5.80 -17.05
C LYS A 37 -22.60 5.10 -15.94
N HIS A 38 -22.39 3.81 -15.74
CA HIS A 38 -23.10 3.04 -14.72
C HIS A 38 -22.72 3.47 -13.31
N LEU A 39 -21.47 3.81 -13.06
CA LEU A 39 -20.99 4.19 -11.73
C LEU A 39 -21.00 5.69 -11.45
N GLY A 40 -21.25 6.51 -12.48
CA GLY A 40 -21.24 7.95 -12.35
C GLY A 40 -19.84 8.54 -12.20
N TYR A 41 -18.82 7.91 -12.77
CA TYR A 41 -17.45 8.41 -12.74
C TYR A 41 -17.05 9.08 -14.06
N PRO A 42 -16.30 10.18 -14.01
CA PRO A 42 -15.69 10.75 -15.21
C PRO A 42 -14.74 9.74 -15.88
N LEU A 43 -14.71 9.72 -17.20
CA LEU A 43 -13.90 8.76 -17.96
C LEU A 43 -12.40 8.77 -17.60
N PRO A 44 -11.73 9.91 -17.39
CA PRO A 44 -10.34 9.94 -16.95
C PRO A 44 -10.12 9.25 -15.59
N THR A 45 -11.07 9.38 -14.68
CA THR A 45 -11.05 8.72 -13.36
C THR A 45 -11.20 7.21 -13.50
N VAL A 46 -12.10 6.75 -14.37
CA VAL A 46 -12.27 5.31 -14.66
C VAL A 46 -10.97 4.71 -15.20
N TYR A 47 -10.35 5.35 -16.18
CA TYR A 47 -9.07 4.88 -16.73
C TYR A 47 -7.95 4.84 -15.69
N LYS A 48 -7.88 5.83 -14.82
CA LYS A 48 -6.91 5.84 -13.71
C LYS A 48 -7.11 4.63 -12.79
N TYR A 49 -8.34 4.39 -12.34
CA TYR A 49 -8.65 3.28 -11.44
C TYR A 49 -8.44 1.92 -12.11
N LEU A 50 -8.85 1.76 -13.36
CA LEU A 50 -8.66 0.52 -14.11
C LEU A 50 -7.17 0.22 -14.32
N ARG A 51 -6.36 1.22 -14.61
CA ARG A 51 -4.91 1.07 -14.74
C ARG A 51 -4.26 0.60 -13.45
N GLU A 52 -4.65 1.18 -12.32
CA GLU A 52 -4.15 0.78 -11.01
C GLU A 52 -4.61 -0.64 -10.62
N LEU A 53 -5.86 -0.99 -10.93
CA LEU A 53 -6.40 -2.34 -10.71
C LEU A 53 -5.75 -3.40 -11.61
N GLU A 54 -5.44 -3.08 -12.86
CA GLU A 54 -4.69 -3.97 -13.75
C GLU A 54 -3.24 -4.17 -13.26
N ALA A 55 -2.58 -3.10 -12.81
CA ALA A 55 -1.23 -3.18 -12.25
C ALA A 55 -1.17 -4.07 -11.01
N ALA A 56 -2.22 -4.05 -10.18
CA ALA A 56 -2.37 -4.93 -9.02
C ALA A 56 -2.88 -6.35 -9.38
N ARG A 57 -3.17 -6.59 -10.66
CA ARG A 57 -3.74 -7.85 -11.17
C ARG A 57 -5.08 -8.23 -10.54
N VAL A 58 -5.86 -7.26 -10.16
CA VAL A 58 -7.24 -7.43 -9.67
C VAL A 58 -8.23 -7.45 -10.82
N VAL A 59 -7.91 -6.73 -11.88
CA VAL A 59 -8.68 -6.65 -13.13
C VAL A 59 -7.76 -7.00 -14.30
N ARG A 60 -8.31 -7.66 -15.29
CA ARG A 60 -7.66 -7.91 -16.57
C ARG A 60 -8.46 -7.31 -17.71
N SER A 61 -7.84 -7.07 -18.84
CA SER A 61 -8.51 -6.55 -20.03
C SER A 61 -8.19 -7.37 -21.28
N GLU A 62 -9.11 -7.34 -22.22
CA GLU A 62 -8.97 -7.91 -23.57
C GLU A 62 -9.44 -6.89 -24.59
N VAL A 63 -8.82 -6.88 -25.76
CA VAL A 63 -9.27 -6.06 -26.88
C VAL A 63 -10.04 -6.95 -27.86
N ARG A 64 -11.31 -6.61 -28.10
CA ARG A 64 -12.18 -7.25 -29.09
C ARG A 64 -12.81 -6.17 -29.99
N ASP A 65 -12.71 -6.34 -31.29
CA ASP A 65 -13.25 -5.38 -32.26
C ASP A 65 -12.84 -3.92 -31.98
N ARG A 66 -11.57 -3.72 -31.63
CA ARG A 66 -10.96 -2.44 -31.27
C ARG A 66 -11.49 -1.80 -29.99
N ILE A 67 -12.27 -2.53 -29.20
CA ILE A 67 -12.80 -2.09 -27.92
C ILE A 67 -12.09 -2.89 -26.82
N ARG A 68 -11.64 -2.18 -25.79
CA ARG A 68 -11.05 -2.81 -24.60
C ARG A 68 -12.14 -3.14 -23.59
N LEU A 69 -12.27 -4.43 -23.29
CA LEU A 69 -13.21 -4.96 -22.33
C LEU A 69 -12.49 -5.37 -21.05
N TYR A 70 -13.09 -5.10 -19.91
CA TYR A 70 -12.52 -5.35 -18.59
C TYR A 70 -13.24 -6.47 -17.87
N TYR A 71 -12.46 -7.28 -17.15
CA TYR A 71 -12.92 -8.46 -16.43
C TYR A 71 -12.28 -8.49 -15.04
N PRO A 72 -13.01 -8.94 -14.00
CA PRO A 72 -12.36 -9.23 -12.74
C PRO A 72 -11.40 -10.42 -12.90
N SER A 73 -10.25 -10.34 -12.30
CA SER A 73 -9.32 -11.48 -12.24
C SER A 73 -9.79 -12.49 -11.19
N ASP A 74 -9.51 -13.76 -11.45
CA ASP A 74 -9.73 -14.79 -10.44
C ASP A 74 -8.61 -14.71 -9.40
N PHE A 75 -8.95 -14.28 -8.21
CA PHE A 75 -8.04 -14.28 -7.07
C PHE A 75 -8.76 -14.73 -5.80
N LYS A 76 -8.04 -15.45 -4.98
CA LYS A 76 -8.48 -15.83 -3.64
C LYS A 76 -7.38 -15.45 -2.65
N PHE A 77 -7.76 -14.91 -1.54
CA PHE A 77 -6.87 -14.68 -0.42
C PHE A 77 -7.62 -14.83 0.89
N GLU A 78 -6.92 -15.33 1.88
CA GLU A 78 -7.47 -15.40 3.22
C GLU A 78 -7.05 -14.18 4.01
N VAL A 79 -8.01 -13.55 4.67
CA VAL A 79 -7.78 -12.47 5.61
C VAL A 79 -8.05 -12.99 7.01
N SER A 80 -7.00 -13.04 7.81
CA SER A 80 -7.05 -13.39 9.21
C SER A 80 -6.45 -12.25 10.05
N PRO A 81 -6.69 -12.18 11.37
CA PRO A 81 -5.99 -11.22 12.22
C PRO A 81 -4.46 -11.32 12.08
N THR A 82 -3.92 -12.53 12.00
CA THR A 82 -2.48 -12.78 11.81
C THR A 82 -1.99 -12.22 10.49
N SER A 83 -2.69 -12.48 9.37
CA SER A 83 -2.27 -11.98 8.06
C SER A 83 -2.38 -10.46 7.93
N LEU A 84 -3.34 -9.83 8.62
CA LEU A 84 -3.42 -8.37 8.72
C LEU A 84 -2.25 -7.79 9.52
N MET A 85 -1.90 -8.40 10.63
CA MET A 85 -0.74 -8.00 11.44
C MET A 85 0.56 -8.08 10.65
N GLU A 86 0.79 -9.17 9.91
CA GLU A 86 1.94 -9.32 9.02
C GLU A 86 1.98 -8.24 7.94
N ALA A 87 0.84 -7.88 7.36
CA ALA A 87 0.75 -6.80 6.38
C ALA A 87 1.10 -5.42 6.98
N PHE A 88 0.69 -5.16 8.22
CA PHE A 88 1.09 -3.97 8.97
C PHE A 88 2.58 -3.95 9.26
N GLU A 89 3.15 -5.05 9.72
CA GLU A 89 4.58 -5.18 10.01
C GLU A 89 5.42 -4.94 8.76
N GLN A 90 5.02 -5.48 7.61
CA GLN A 90 5.70 -5.24 6.33
C GLN A 90 5.69 -3.78 5.89
N ARG A 91 4.71 -3.00 6.32
CA ARG A 91 4.58 -1.56 6.02
C ARG A 91 5.06 -0.66 7.15
N SER A 92 5.57 -1.23 8.23
CA SER A 92 6.08 -0.44 9.34
C SER A 92 7.23 0.47 8.86
N PHE A 93 7.36 1.64 9.46
CA PHE A 93 8.48 2.53 9.19
C PHE A 93 9.82 1.88 9.48
N LEU A 94 9.87 1.01 10.49
CA LEU A 94 11.07 0.25 10.83
C LEU A 94 11.49 -0.69 9.71
N ASN A 95 10.57 -1.43 9.11
CA ASN A 95 10.87 -2.32 7.99
C ASN A 95 11.26 -1.55 6.73
N LEU A 96 10.59 -0.45 6.43
CA LEU A 96 10.97 0.44 5.34
C LEU A 96 12.36 1.02 5.54
N TYR A 97 12.68 1.43 6.75
CA TYR A 97 14.00 1.94 7.12
C TYR A 97 15.07 0.86 6.98
N ARG A 98 14.80 -0.37 7.48
CA ARG A 98 15.73 -1.51 7.34
C ARG A 98 16.00 -1.85 5.88
N THR A 99 14.99 -1.84 5.02
CA THR A 99 15.14 -2.08 3.58
C THR A 99 16.03 -1.03 2.93
N ARG A 100 15.91 0.24 3.35
CA ARG A 100 16.67 1.36 2.78
C ARG A 100 18.11 1.42 3.30
N PHE A 101 18.34 1.18 4.58
CA PHE A 101 19.61 1.43 5.25
C PHE A 101 20.31 0.18 5.79
N GLY A 102 19.68 -0.99 5.72
CA GLY A 102 20.23 -2.26 6.20
C GLY A 102 20.32 -2.38 7.72
N ASP A 103 20.94 -3.46 8.20
CA ASP A 103 21.09 -3.72 9.64
C ASP A 103 22.03 -2.72 10.32
N ASP A 104 23.07 -2.23 9.64
CA ASP A 104 23.95 -1.18 10.16
C ASP A 104 23.20 0.13 10.39
N GLY A 105 22.26 0.46 9.50
CA GLY A 105 21.36 1.60 9.67
C GLY A 105 20.48 1.45 10.91
N ILE A 106 19.96 0.26 11.17
CA ILE A 106 19.17 -0.04 12.38
C ILE A 106 20.02 0.14 13.65
N LYS A 107 21.26 -0.33 13.66
CA LYS A 107 22.17 -0.13 14.79
C LYS A 107 22.43 1.35 15.06
N ARG A 108 22.67 2.14 14.03
CA ARG A 108 22.86 3.59 14.14
C ARG A 108 21.62 4.28 14.70
N MET A 109 20.45 3.91 14.21
CA MET A 109 19.17 4.42 14.69
C MET A 109 18.97 4.12 16.18
N ASN A 110 19.23 2.88 16.62
CA ASN A 110 19.11 2.50 18.02
C ASN A 110 20.04 3.31 18.93
N LYS A 111 21.30 3.55 18.52
CA LYS A 111 22.23 4.38 19.28
C LYS A 111 21.74 5.82 19.42
N LEU A 112 21.19 6.40 18.36
CA LEU A 112 20.65 7.76 18.41
C LEU A 112 19.38 7.84 19.23
N THR A 113 18.52 6.82 19.17
CA THR A 113 17.33 6.73 20.02
C THR A 113 17.69 6.70 21.49
N GLU A 114 18.72 5.96 21.89
CA GLU A 114 19.24 5.92 23.27
C GLU A 114 19.74 7.31 23.72
N LYS A 115 20.47 8.02 22.86
CA LYS A 115 20.93 9.39 23.14
C LYS A 115 19.78 10.37 23.32
N VAL A 116 18.73 10.25 22.53
CA VAL A 116 17.53 11.05 22.65
C VAL A 116 16.81 10.77 23.97
N ARG A 117 16.65 9.52 24.33
CA ARG A 117 16.05 9.10 25.62
C ARG A 117 16.84 9.59 26.83
N ALA A 118 18.15 9.64 26.71
CA ALA A 118 19.05 10.13 27.75
C ALA A 118 19.11 11.69 27.83
N GLY A 119 18.38 12.37 26.97
CA GLY A 119 18.37 13.86 26.91
C GLY A 119 19.65 14.47 26.32
N LYS A 120 20.53 13.67 25.72
CA LYS A 120 21.77 14.13 25.10
C LYS A 120 21.59 14.70 23.71
N MET A 121 20.45 14.46 23.08
CA MET A 121 20.14 14.82 21.71
C MET A 121 18.64 15.07 21.54
N THR A 122 18.28 15.97 20.63
CA THR A 122 16.88 16.18 20.25
C THR A 122 16.46 15.25 19.14
N TYR A 123 15.14 15.03 18.99
CA TYR A 123 14.57 14.26 17.88
C TYR A 123 14.99 14.84 16.51
N ARG A 124 15.01 16.15 16.38
CA ARG A 124 15.41 16.83 15.13
C ARG A 124 16.88 16.59 14.78
N GLN A 125 17.74 16.65 15.78
CA GLN A 125 19.18 16.36 15.58
C GLN A 125 19.38 14.92 15.14
N ALA A 126 18.73 13.96 15.80
CA ALA A 126 18.81 12.55 15.44
C ALA A 126 18.30 12.30 14.01
N ALA A 127 17.16 12.84 13.64
CA ALA A 127 16.61 12.73 12.30
C ALA A 127 17.57 13.28 11.23
N SER A 128 18.16 14.45 11.49
CA SER A 128 19.13 15.07 10.59
C SER A 128 20.36 14.19 10.39
N ILE A 129 20.90 13.59 11.45
CA ILE A 129 22.07 12.69 11.37
C ILE A 129 21.75 11.45 10.55
N LEU A 130 20.53 10.91 10.66
CA LEU A 130 20.09 9.75 9.89
C LEU A 130 19.68 10.07 8.45
N GLY A 131 19.55 11.35 8.11
CA GLY A 131 19.08 11.77 6.78
C GLY A 131 17.60 11.45 6.52
N ILE A 132 16.78 11.45 7.55
CA ILE A 132 15.33 11.23 7.49
C ILE A 132 14.59 12.44 8.06
N THR A 133 13.28 12.50 7.82
CA THR A 133 12.44 13.56 8.36
C THR A 133 12.19 13.39 9.87
N TYR A 134 11.84 14.49 10.54
CA TYR A 134 11.44 14.46 11.94
C TYR A 134 10.29 13.47 12.18
N TYR A 135 9.27 13.47 11.31
CA TYR A 135 8.11 12.58 11.44
C TYR A 135 8.47 11.10 11.26
N GLU A 136 9.35 10.80 10.31
CA GLU A 136 9.86 9.43 10.13
C GLU A 136 10.58 8.94 11.39
N PHE A 137 11.41 9.78 11.98
CA PHE A 137 12.14 9.41 13.21
C PHE A 137 11.20 9.21 14.40
N VAL A 138 10.22 10.09 14.60
CA VAL A 138 9.21 9.95 15.67
C VAL A 138 8.44 8.64 15.48
N SER A 139 8.01 8.33 14.26
CA SER A 139 7.30 7.08 13.95
C SER A 139 8.14 5.84 14.23
N LEU A 140 9.43 5.88 13.92
CA LEU A 140 10.37 4.79 14.23
C LEU A 140 10.54 4.58 15.74
N VAL A 141 10.67 5.65 16.51
CA VAL A 141 10.79 5.59 17.98
C VAL A 141 9.52 5.01 18.60
N ASP A 142 8.36 5.41 18.13
CA ASP A 142 7.07 4.89 18.59
C ASP A 142 6.91 3.39 18.31
N GLU A 143 7.31 2.92 17.12
CA GLU A 143 7.29 1.50 16.78
C GLU A 143 8.23 0.67 17.69
N ILE A 144 9.42 1.17 17.97
CA ILE A 144 10.37 0.51 18.87
C ILE A 144 9.81 0.45 20.29
N GLY A 145 9.18 1.51 20.76
CA GLY A 145 8.54 1.56 22.07
C GLY A 145 7.37 0.58 22.22
N ALA A 146 6.61 0.38 21.16
CA ALA A 146 5.48 -0.55 21.13
C ALA A 146 5.91 -2.03 21.08
N ALA A 147 7.14 -2.33 20.62
CA ALA A 147 7.69 -3.69 20.53
C ALA A 147 8.32 -4.18 21.85
N GLN A 148 8.40 -3.36 22.88
CA GLN A 148 8.90 -3.69 24.23
C GLN A 148 7.72 -3.88 25.19
#